data_9c28f685b78d91698c3c14c0eb48fdb0
#
_entry.id   9c28f685b78d91698c3c14c0eb48fdb0
#
_cell.length_a   1.000
_cell.length_b   1.000
_cell.length_c   1.000
_cell.angle_alpha   90.00
_cell.angle_beta   90.00
_cell.angle_gamma   90.00
#
_symmetry.space_group_name_H-M   'P 1'
#
loop_
_entity.id
_entity.type
_entity.pdbx_description
1 polymer ?
#
loop_
_entity_poly.entity_id
_entity_poly.type
_entity_poly.pdbx_seq_one_letter_code
_entity_poly.pdbx_strand_id
1 'polypeptide(L)'
;MDKNVLVDRYLIGDLKETLTALNGLLEPQDHREWLARMEAWKTEAPRRTADPGEAPDHTHIIRCLNSLMGPEDILVTDVGQHQMWAAQDYRFLRPRTFLTSGGLGTMGYGLGASVGAQSAPPGPPGGSGHRRRQLPYEFKRAGDLGFL
;
A
#
# COMPACT_ATOMS: atom_id res chain seq x y z
N MET A 1 9.99 26.32 5.60
CA MET A 1 11.06 25.49 6.14
C MET A 1 11.18 25.77 7.61
N ASP A 2 11.79 24.92 8.39
CA ASP A 2 12.05 25.06 9.84
C ASP A 2 10.81 25.32 10.72
N LYS A 3 9.62 24.90 10.25
CA LYS A 3 8.38 25.13 10.97
C LYS A 3 8.25 24.26 12.24
N ASN A 4 8.60 22.98 12.13
CA ASN A 4 8.48 22.02 13.21
C ASN A 4 9.79 21.31 13.52
N VAL A 5 10.71 21.24 12.57
CA VAL A 5 12.01 20.60 12.68
C VAL A 5 13.04 21.49 12.00
N LEU A 6 14.18 21.71 12.66
CA LEU A 6 15.32 22.39 12.04
C LEU A 6 15.91 21.47 10.96
N VAL A 7 16.10 22.01 9.78
CA VAL A 7 16.56 21.27 8.61
C VAL A 7 18.03 21.61 8.35
N ASP A 8 18.91 20.60 8.34
CA ASP A 8 20.34 20.80 8.10
C ASP A 8 20.63 21.24 6.65
N ARG A 9 19.91 20.70 5.70
CA ARG A 9 20.05 21.01 4.26
C ARG A 9 18.69 20.97 3.59
N TYR A 10 18.51 21.78 2.57
CA TYR A 10 17.28 21.79 1.77
C TYR A 10 17.59 22.00 0.28
N LEU A 11 16.73 21.46 -0.55
CA LEU A 11 16.75 21.65 -1.99
C LEU A 11 15.38 22.18 -2.42
N ILE A 12 15.37 23.31 -3.13
CA ILE A 12 14.15 23.91 -3.67
C ILE A 12 14.24 23.85 -5.19
N GLY A 13 13.25 23.24 -5.83
CA GLY A 13 13.22 23.11 -7.27
C GLY A 13 12.19 22.08 -7.73
N ASP A 14 12.16 21.81 -9.02
CA ASP A 14 11.38 20.71 -9.58
C ASP A 14 11.92 19.39 -9.06
N LEU A 15 11.01 18.53 -8.58
CA LEU A 15 11.38 17.27 -7.95
C LEU A 15 12.08 16.32 -8.94
N LYS A 16 11.62 16.27 -10.20
CA LYS A 16 12.20 15.39 -11.20
C LYS A 16 13.62 15.81 -11.56
N GLU A 17 13.85 17.09 -11.74
CA GLU A 17 15.17 17.66 -12.03
C GLU A 17 16.12 17.44 -10.85
N THR A 18 15.66 17.73 -9.64
CA THR A 18 16.43 17.53 -8.39
C THR A 18 16.83 16.07 -8.21
N LEU A 19 15.88 15.13 -8.35
CA LEU A 19 16.19 13.70 -8.22
C LEU A 19 17.06 13.18 -9.35
N THR A 20 16.93 13.70 -10.56
CA THR A 20 17.79 13.32 -11.69
C THR A 20 19.23 13.76 -11.42
N ALA A 21 19.43 14.99 -10.97
CA ALA A 21 20.75 15.47 -10.61
C ALA A 21 21.36 14.70 -9.44
N LEU A 22 20.57 14.42 -8.40
CA LEU A 22 21.01 13.65 -7.25
C LEU A 22 21.42 12.23 -7.63
N ASN A 23 20.63 11.55 -8.47
CA ASN A 23 20.95 10.20 -8.96
C ASN A 23 22.25 10.17 -9.78
N GLY A 24 22.58 11.25 -10.48
CA GLY A 24 23.84 11.38 -11.21
C GLY A 24 25.07 11.55 -10.30
N LEU A 25 24.86 11.93 -9.04
CA LEU A 25 25.93 12.12 -8.05
C LEU A 25 26.10 10.91 -7.13
N LEU A 26 25.14 9.97 -7.11
CA LEU A 26 25.16 8.82 -6.22
C LEU A 26 25.82 7.63 -6.93
N GLU A 27 26.77 7.03 -6.24
CA GLU A 27 27.34 5.75 -6.64
C GLU A 27 26.45 4.60 -6.13
N PRO A 28 26.38 3.46 -6.85
CA PRO A 28 25.70 2.28 -6.37
C PRO A 28 26.22 1.84 -5.01
N GLN A 29 25.33 1.68 -4.05
CA GLN A 29 25.68 1.29 -2.69
C GLN A 29 25.34 -0.17 -2.42
N ASP A 30 26.16 -0.83 -1.64
CA ASP A 30 25.86 -2.18 -1.13
C ASP A 30 25.09 -2.09 0.18
N HIS A 31 23.82 -2.47 0.14
CA HIS A 31 22.94 -2.46 1.30
C HIS A 31 22.63 -3.87 1.85
N ARG A 32 23.41 -4.90 1.50
CA ARG A 32 23.13 -6.30 1.87
C ARG A 32 23.01 -6.51 3.38
N GLU A 33 23.88 -5.91 4.16
CA GLU A 33 23.81 -6.01 5.62
C GLU A 33 22.53 -5.40 6.18
N TRP A 34 22.14 -4.22 5.69
CA TRP A 34 20.91 -3.56 6.10
C TRP A 34 19.67 -4.39 5.70
N LEU A 35 19.65 -4.90 4.47
CA LEU A 35 18.56 -5.75 3.98
C LEU A 35 18.45 -7.04 4.79
N ALA A 36 19.56 -7.69 5.12
CA ALA A 36 19.58 -8.87 5.97
C ALA A 36 19.03 -8.58 7.38
N ARG A 37 19.37 -7.43 7.96
CA ARG A 37 18.84 -7.00 9.26
C ARG A 37 17.33 -6.74 9.21
N MET A 38 16.85 -6.08 8.16
CA MET A 38 15.41 -5.89 7.95
C MET A 38 14.66 -7.22 7.81
N GLU A 39 15.24 -8.19 7.12
CA GLU A 39 14.63 -9.51 6.95
C GLU A 39 14.60 -10.29 8.27
N ALA A 40 15.65 -10.19 9.08
CA ALA A 40 15.66 -10.75 10.43
C ALA A 40 14.53 -10.16 11.28
N TRP A 41 14.35 -8.84 11.29
CA TRP A 41 13.24 -8.20 12.01
C TRP A 41 11.86 -8.65 11.55
N LYS A 42 11.66 -8.86 10.25
CA LYS A 42 10.39 -9.39 9.73
C LYS A 42 10.12 -10.82 10.20
N THR A 43 11.18 -11.60 10.40
CA THR A 43 11.08 -12.98 10.88
C THR A 43 10.83 -13.03 12.38
N GLU A 44 11.44 -12.13 13.14
CA GLU A 44 11.27 -12.01 14.59
C GLU A 44 9.91 -11.41 14.98
N ALA A 45 9.31 -10.58 14.13
CA ALA A 45 8.01 -10.00 14.40
C ALA A 45 6.94 -11.09 14.41
N PRO A 46 6.23 -11.30 15.53
CA PRO A 46 5.21 -12.33 15.63
C PRO A 46 4.06 -11.99 14.66
N ARG A 47 4.01 -12.70 13.54
CA ARG A 47 2.85 -12.65 12.66
C ARG A 47 1.76 -13.47 13.30
N ARG A 48 0.74 -12.82 13.80
CA ARG A 48 -0.43 -13.50 14.32
C ARG A 48 -1.04 -14.34 13.19
N THR A 49 -1.10 -15.65 13.42
CA THR A 49 -1.87 -16.57 12.59
C THR A 49 -3.10 -16.93 13.39
N ALA A 50 -4.29 -16.77 12.82
CA ALA A 50 -5.50 -17.28 13.46
C ALA A 50 -5.32 -18.77 13.72
N ASP A 51 -5.69 -19.22 14.94
CA ASP A 51 -5.66 -20.63 15.26
C ASP A 51 -6.73 -21.39 14.46
N PRO A 52 -6.51 -22.68 14.15
CA PRO A 52 -7.50 -23.49 13.46
C PRO A 52 -8.79 -23.52 14.27
N GLY A 53 -9.87 -22.98 13.70
CA GLY A 53 -11.20 -22.90 14.35
C GLY A 53 -11.57 -21.53 14.92
N GLU A 54 -10.66 -20.56 14.95
CA GLU A 54 -11.00 -19.17 15.22
C GLU A 54 -11.64 -18.49 14.02
N ALA A 55 -12.46 -17.46 14.28
CA ALA A 55 -12.99 -16.62 13.23
C ALA A 55 -11.84 -15.97 12.45
N PRO A 56 -11.97 -15.81 11.11
CA PRO A 56 -10.92 -15.20 10.28
C PRO A 56 -10.57 -13.81 10.81
N ASP A 57 -9.31 -13.62 11.18
CA ASP A 57 -8.79 -12.31 11.54
C ASP A 57 -8.45 -11.49 10.26
N HIS A 58 -8.13 -10.22 10.46
CA HIS A 58 -7.76 -9.32 9.35
C HIS A 58 -6.56 -9.83 8.53
N THR A 59 -5.59 -10.46 9.17
CA THR A 59 -4.41 -11.02 8.50
C THR A 59 -4.79 -12.17 7.57
N HIS A 60 -5.69 -13.05 8.02
CA HIS A 60 -6.21 -14.13 7.20
C HIS A 60 -6.92 -13.59 5.95
N ILE A 61 -7.80 -12.61 6.13
CA ILE A 61 -8.55 -12.00 5.01
C ILE A 61 -7.60 -11.37 3.99
N ILE A 62 -6.60 -10.62 4.45
CA ILE A 62 -5.64 -9.97 3.54
C ILE A 62 -4.78 -11.01 2.83
N ARG A 63 -4.41 -12.10 3.47
CA ARG A 63 -3.70 -13.21 2.82
C ARG A 63 -4.56 -13.88 1.74
N CYS A 64 -5.85 -14.09 2.00
CA CYS A 64 -6.77 -14.58 0.98
C CYS A 64 -6.85 -13.60 -0.20
N LEU A 65 -6.94 -12.29 0.04
CA LEU A 65 -6.89 -11.28 -1.02
C LEU A 65 -5.59 -11.37 -1.83
N ASN A 66 -4.44 -11.49 -1.15
CA ASN A 66 -3.16 -11.66 -1.82
C ASN A 66 -3.10 -12.88 -2.75
N SER A 67 -3.82 -13.97 -2.40
CA SER A 67 -3.86 -15.19 -3.21
C SER A 67 -4.79 -15.08 -4.42
N LEU A 68 -5.77 -14.19 -4.36
CA LEU A 68 -6.78 -13.99 -5.38
C LEU A 68 -6.44 -12.87 -6.38
N MET A 69 -5.60 -11.93 -5.97
CA MET A 69 -5.24 -10.76 -6.75
C MET A 69 -3.88 -10.92 -7.44
N GLY A 70 -3.78 -10.42 -8.65
CA GLY A 70 -2.54 -10.37 -9.41
C GLY A 70 -1.69 -9.13 -9.12
N PRO A 71 -0.46 -9.08 -9.63
CA PRO A 71 0.48 -7.99 -9.37
C PRO A 71 0.03 -6.63 -9.93
N GLU A 72 -0.84 -6.62 -10.91
CA GLU A 72 -1.37 -5.41 -11.56
C GLU A 72 -2.71 -4.96 -10.98
N ASP A 73 -3.30 -5.77 -10.11
CA ASP A 73 -4.59 -5.44 -9.52
C ASP A 73 -4.46 -4.30 -8.50
N ILE A 74 -5.49 -3.48 -8.42
CA ILE A 74 -5.50 -2.29 -7.57
C ILE A 74 -6.32 -2.57 -6.32
N LEU A 75 -5.70 -2.42 -5.16
CA LEU A 75 -6.38 -2.42 -3.88
C LEU A 75 -6.75 -0.98 -3.51
N VAL A 76 -8.03 -0.77 -3.28
CA VAL A 76 -8.55 0.54 -2.83
C VAL A 76 -9.08 0.39 -1.42
N THR A 77 -8.67 1.27 -0.51
CA THR A 77 -9.20 1.29 0.85
C THR A 77 -9.85 2.63 1.18
N ASP A 78 -10.86 2.59 2.01
CA ASP A 78 -11.30 3.77 2.76
C ASP A 78 -10.38 3.96 3.98
N VAL A 79 -10.75 4.81 4.90
CA VAL A 79 -9.95 5.17 6.08
C VAL A 79 -10.41 4.40 7.31
N GLY A 80 -9.45 3.82 8.02
CA GLY A 80 -9.69 3.06 9.24
C GLY A 80 -8.62 2.01 9.51
N GLN A 81 -8.87 1.11 10.44
CA GLN A 81 -7.93 0.03 10.77
C GLN A 81 -7.61 -0.87 9.57
N HIS A 82 -8.59 -1.15 8.72
CA HIS A 82 -8.42 -1.93 7.50
C HIS A 82 -7.39 -1.32 6.55
N GLN A 83 -7.31 0.01 6.48
CA GLN A 83 -6.29 0.73 5.71
C GLN A 83 -4.88 0.39 6.24
N MET A 84 -4.71 0.40 7.56
CA MET A 84 -3.44 0.08 8.20
C MET A 84 -3.07 -1.39 7.99
N TRP A 85 -4.02 -2.30 8.17
CA TRP A 85 -3.82 -3.73 7.93
C TRP A 85 -3.49 -4.03 6.47
N ALA A 86 -4.18 -3.39 5.53
CA ALA A 86 -3.86 -3.51 4.11
C ALA A 86 -2.44 -3.05 3.80
N ALA A 87 -2.01 -1.93 4.38
CA ALA A 87 -0.66 -1.42 4.20
C ALA A 87 0.42 -2.33 4.81
N GLN A 88 0.11 -3.04 5.90
CA GLN A 88 1.04 -3.89 6.63
C GLN A 88 1.13 -5.32 6.05
N ASP A 89 -0.01 -5.91 5.67
CA ASP A 89 -0.11 -7.32 5.38
C ASP A 89 -0.31 -7.66 3.90
N TYR A 90 -0.79 -6.68 3.08
CA TYR A 90 -0.93 -6.89 1.64
C TYR A 90 0.40 -6.70 0.93
N ARG A 91 0.73 -7.61 0.01
CA ARG A 91 1.98 -7.58 -0.76
C ARG A 91 1.79 -6.82 -2.07
N PHE A 92 2.15 -5.54 -2.09
CA PHE A 92 2.16 -4.73 -3.31
C PHE A 92 3.41 -5.05 -4.15
N LEU A 93 3.21 -5.49 -5.38
CA LEU A 93 4.29 -5.89 -6.29
C LEU A 93 4.56 -4.83 -7.38
N ARG A 94 3.66 -3.88 -7.56
CA ARG A 94 3.76 -2.82 -8.55
C ARG A 94 3.45 -1.46 -7.93
N PRO A 95 4.11 -0.38 -8.37
CA PRO A 95 3.76 0.96 -7.94
C PRO A 95 2.34 1.34 -8.41
N ARG A 96 1.67 2.20 -7.66
CA ARG A 96 0.32 2.71 -7.95
C ARG A 96 -0.78 1.65 -7.97
N THR A 97 -0.60 0.55 -7.25
CA THR A 97 -1.61 -0.49 -7.05
C THR A 97 -2.29 -0.40 -5.68
N PHE A 98 -1.92 0.57 -4.86
CA PHE A 98 -2.59 0.89 -3.59
C PHE A 98 -3.15 2.30 -3.63
N LEU A 99 -4.47 2.43 -3.60
CA LEU A 99 -5.16 3.71 -3.56
C LEU A 99 -5.82 3.90 -2.20
N THR A 100 -5.40 4.93 -1.50
CA THR A 100 -5.90 5.22 -0.15
C THR A 100 -5.73 6.70 0.18
N SER A 101 -6.58 7.23 1.05
CA SER A 101 -6.42 8.59 1.58
C SER A 101 -5.40 8.61 2.72
N GLY A 102 -4.12 8.39 2.39
CA GLY A 102 -3.04 8.27 3.37
C GLY A 102 -2.56 9.58 3.98
N GLY A 103 -2.88 10.72 3.37
CA GLY A 103 -2.49 12.05 3.86
C GLY A 103 -3.51 12.65 4.81
N LEU A 104 -4.70 12.96 4.31
CA LEU A 104 -5.74 13.61 5.07
C LEU A 104 -6.69 12.65 5.81
N GLY A 105 -6.67 11.37 5.47
CA GLY A 105 -7.55 10.40 6.11
C GLY A 105 -9.03 10.67 5.85
N THR A 106 -9.38 10.99 4.61
CA THR A 106 -10.75 11.38 4.24
C THR A 106 -11.63 10.15 4.13
N MET A 107 -12.60 10.01 5.04
CA MET A 107 -13.62 8.96 4.99
C MET A 107 -14.55 9.15 3.78
N GLY A 108 -14.97 8.04 3.16
CA GLY A 108 -15.77 8.05 1.93
C GLY A 108 -14.94 8.13 0.65
N TYR A 109 -13.61 8.12 0.76
CA TYR A 109 -12.70 8.11 -0.39
C TYR A 109 -12.78 6.82 -1.19
N GLY A 110 -12.89 5.67 -0.51
CA GLY A 110 -12.70 4.35 -1.10
C GLY A 110 -13.66 4.05 -2.25
N LEU A 111 -14.96 4.35 -2.09
CA LEU A 111 -15.96 4.08 -3.14
C LEU A 111 -15.69 4.90 -4.39
N GLY A 112 -15.51 6.21 -4.26
CA GLY A 112 -15.23 7.08 -5.41
C GLY A 112 -13.92 6.71 -6.12
N ALA A 113 -12.87 6.41 -5.36
CA ALA A 113 -11.59 5.99 -5.90
C ALA A 113 -11.67 4.64 -6.63
N SER A 114 -12.47 3.68 -6.14
CA SER A 114 -12.66 2.37 -6.78
C SER A 114 -13.39 2.51 -8.13
N VAL A 115 -14.45 3.33 -8.19
CA VAL A 115 -15.15 3.64 -9.45
C VAL A 115 -14.21 4.33 -10.44
N GLY A 116 -13.44 5.31 -9.98
CA GLY A 116 -12.47 6.02 -10.81
C GLY A 116 -11.39 5.09 -11.35
N ALA A 117 -10.84 4.25 -10.50
CA ALA A 117 -9.83 3.28 -10.90
C ALA A 117 -10.38 2.24 -11.91
N GLN A 118 -11.66 1.79 -11.76
CA GLN A 118 -12.33 0.90 -12.72
C GLN A 118 -12.56 1.57 -14.07
N SER A 119 -12.84 2.86 -14.06
CA SER A 119 -13.12 3.64 -15.29
C SER A 119 -11.85 4.10 -16.00
N ALA A 120 -10.70 3.99 -15.34
CA ALA A 120 -9.43 4.39 -15.92
C ALA A 120 -9.09 3.52 -17.13
N PRO A 121 -8.65 4.12 -18.27
CA PRO A 121 -8.25 3.36 -19.42
C PRO A 121 -7.10 2.40 -19.06
N PRO A 122 -7.04 1.23 -19.67
CA PRO A 122 -5.87 0.37 -19.54
C PRO A 122 -4.64 1.17 -19.93
N GLY A 123 -3.54 1.00 -19.17
CA GLY A 123 -2.29 1.73 -19.38
C GLY A 123 -1.78 1.62 -20.83
N PRO A 124 -0.70 2.34 -21.19
CA PRO A 124 -0.21 2.45 -22.57
C PRO A 124 0.00 1.07 -23.21
N PRO A 125 -0.16 0.97 -24.54
CA PRO A 125 0.04 -0.29 -25.29
C PRO A 125 1.44 -0.83 -24.99
N GLY A 126 1.55 -2.05 -24.49
CA GLY A 126 2.78 -2.70 -24.04
C GLY A 126 2.76 -3.16 -22.59
N GLY A 127 1.88 -2.62 -21.75
CA GLY A 127 1.45 -3.26 -20.52
C GLY A 127 0.42 -4.34 -20.87
N SER A 128 0.57 -5.54 -20.33
CA SER A 128 -0.36 -6.65 -20.50
C SER A 128 -1.80 -6.14 -20.41
N GLY A 129 -2.56 -6.23 -21.51
CA GLY A 129 -3.94 -5.70 -21.67
C GLY A 129 -4.99 -6.48 -20.85
N HIS A 130 -4.63 -6.94 -19.68
CA HIS A 130 -5.53 -7.58 -18.73
C HIS A 130 -6.37 -6.51 -18.04
N ARG A 131 -7.67 -6.70 -17.99
CA ARG A 131 -8.55 -5.92 -17.12
C ARG A 131 -8.03 -6.07 -15.69
N ARG A 132 -7.56 -4.98 -15.12
CA ARG A 132 -7.16 -4.92 -13.71
C ARG A 132 -8.38 -5.26 -12.87
N ARG A 133 -8.27 -6.28 -12.03
CA ARG A 133 -9.28 -6.52 -11.00
C ARG A 133 -9.14 -5.43 -9.97
N GLN A 134 -10.26 -4.95 -9.48
CA GLN A 134 -10.30 -3.94 -8.44
C GLN A 134 -11.24 -4.45 -7.36
N LEU A 135 -10.75 -4.45 -6.15
CA LEU A 135 -11.54 -4.76 -4.98
C LEU A 135 -11.60 -3.51 -4.11
N PRO A 136 -12.74 -2.84 -4.03
CA PRO A 136 -12.99 -1.90 -2.96
C PRO A 136 -13.01 -2.68 -1.66
N TYR A 137 -12.03 -2.44 -0.81
CA TYR A 137 -11.94 -3.06 0.49
C TYR A 137 -12.49 -2.10 1.52
N GLU A 138 -13.77 -2.25 1.83
CA GLU A 138 -14.42 -1.57 2.95
C GLU A 138 -14.67 -2.59 4.06
N PHE A 139 -13.91 -2.50 5.15
CA PHE A 139 -14.32 -3.06 6.42
C PHE A 139 -15.11 -2.00 7.18
N LYS A 140 -16.43 -2.17 7.25
CA LYS A 140 -17.20 -1.58 8.34
C LYS A 140 -16.66 -2.19 9.64
N ARG A 141 -16.57 -1.38 10.70
CA ARG A 141 -16.23 -1.85 12.04
C ARG A 141 -17.00 -3.13 12.33
N ALA A 142 -16.35 -4.11 12.92
CA ALA A 142 -16.99 -5.36 13.35
C ALA A 142 -18.21 -5.14 14.28
N GLY A 143 -18.39 -3.93 14.81
CA GLY A 143 -19.57 -3.52 15.57
C GLY A 143 -20.74 -3.00 14.75
N ASP A 144 -20.53 -2.73 13.44
CA ASP A 144 -21.61 -2.27 12.54
C ASP A 144 -22.23 -3.40 11.73
N LEU A 145 -21.70 -4.60 11.84
CA LEU A 145 -22.36 -5.84 11.43
C LEU A 145 -23.38 -6.19 12.51
N GLY A 146 -24.44 -5.38 12.61
CA GLY A 146 -25.66 -5.79 13.26
C GLY A 146 -26.08 -7.09 12.60
N PHE A 147 -26.08 -8.15 13.38
CA PHE A 147 -26.67 -9.42 13.01
C PHE A 147 -28.08 -9.16 12.50
N LEU A 148 -28.29 -9.36 11.21
CA LEU A 148 -29.57 -9.79 10.66
C LEU A 148 -29.58 -11.30 10.67
#